data_8af5575b92839bfa85f96ad78124959f
#
_entry.id   8af5575b92839bfa85f96ad78124959f
#
_cell.length_a   1.000
_cell.length_b   1.000
_cell.length_c   1.000
_cell.angle_alpha   90.00
_cell.angle_beta   90.00
_cell.angle_gamma   90.00
#
_symmetry.space_group_name_H-M   'P 1'
#
loop_
_entity.id
_entity.type
_entity.pdbx_description
1 polymer ?
#
loop_
_entity_poly.entity_id
_entity_poly.type
_entity_poly.pdbx_seq_one_letter_code
_entity_poly.pdbx_strand_id
1 'polypeptide(L)'
;RKKLEYEVVGCAYDGIHGLEVIRETKPDLVITDIRIPGMDGLSMIEAAKEFCEDTVFVVISGYTEFEYARRALRLGVKGYIDKPISIDKLNDVLNAVEKECFQTKEEQYLLAMSRQLTKELHTITENSIKSLVEKDAGAFSGYANKALEKLNLLYPQLLDLKREVYKYLSVLCDILLESKKGIDRENLISFHE
;
A
#
# COMPACT_ATOMS: atom_id res chain seq x y z
N ARG A 1 9.89 1.37 -14.56
CA ARG A 1 9.85 0.71 -13.24
C ARG A 1 11.12 1.09 -12.50
N LYS A 2 11.02 1.66 -11.30
CA LYS A 2 12.16 1.92 -10.43
C LYS A 2 12.58 0.55 -9.87
N LYS A 3 13.82 0.15 -10.15
CA LYS A 3 14.38 -1.10 -9.61
C LYS A 3 14.63 -0.86 -8.12
N LEU A 4 14.21 -1.77 -7.24
CA LEU A 4 14.54 -1.69 -5.83
C LEU A 4 16.06 -1.84 -5.66
N GLU A 5 16.64 -1.01 -4.82
CA GLU A 5 18.02 -1.15 -4.38
C GLU A 5 18.01 -1.90 -3.04
N TYR A 6 18.80 -2.96 -2.94
CA TYR A 6 18.94 -3.74 -1.72
C TYR A 6 20.20 -3.32 -0.98
N GLU A 7 20.07 -3.11 0.32
CA GLU A 7 21.19 -2.87 1.23
C GLU A 7 21.35 -4.06 2.17
N VAL A 8 22.58 -4.54 2.36
CA VAL A 8 22.90 -5.60 3.32
C VAL A 8 23.07 -4.97 4.69
N VAL A 9 22.08 -5.12 5.56
CA VAL A 9 22.05 -4.55 6.91
C VAL A 9 22.67 -5.44 7.97
N GLY A 10 22.92 -6.72 7.65
CA GLY A 10 23.58 -7.67 8.56
C GLY A 10 23.88 -9.00 7.91
N CYS A 11 24.84 -9.72 8.50
CA CYS A 11 25.23 -11.08 8.12
C CYS A 11 25.46 -11.92 9.38
N ALA A 12 25.11 -13.22 9.32
CA ALA A 12 25.34 -14.17 10.40
C ALA A 12 25.85 -15.51 9.85
N TYR A 13 26.61 -16.23 10.65
CA TYR A 13 27.22 -17.52 10.30
C TYR A 13 26.52 -18.73 10.92
N ASP A 14 25.64 -18.50 11.88
CA ASP A 14 24.81 -19.52 12.52
C ASP A 14 23.41 -18.98 12.81
N GLY A 15 22.47 -19.88 13.12
CA GLY A 15 21.07 -19.51 13.29
C GLY A 15 20.78 -18.72 14.56
N ILE A 16 21.56 -18.89 15.63
CA ILE A 16 21.36 -18.17 16.89
C ILE A 16 21.75 -16.70 16.70
N HIS A 17 22.95 -16.47 16.18
CA HIS A 17 23.41 -15.12 15.83
C HIS A 17 22.52 -14.49 14.75
N GLY A 18 22.05 -15.29 13.77
CA GLY A 18 21.09 -14.82 12.77
C GLY A 18 19.81 -14.26 13.39
N LEU A 19 19.28 -14.94 14.41
CA LEU A 19 18.09 -14.48 15.13
C LEU A 19 18.34 -13.16 15.88
N GLU A 20 19.52 -12.98 16.48
CA GLU A 20 19.93 -11.73 17.13
C GLU A 20 20.01 -10.57 16.12
N VAL A 21 20.69 -10.80 14.98
CA VAL A 21 20.82 -9.81 13.91
C VAL A 21 19.44 -9.39 13.38
N ILE A 22 18.52 -10.35 13.15
CA ILE A 22 17.15 -10.04 12.71
C ILE A 22 16.43 -9.19 13.75
N ARG A 23 16.58 -9.47 15.03
CA ARG A 23 15.94 -8.71 16.11
C ARG A 23 16.44 -7.26 16.18
N GLU A 24 17.74 -7.06 16.00
CA GLU A 24 18.38 -5.75 16.09
C GLU A 24 18.11 -4.89 14.85
N THR A 25 18.23 -5.49 13.66
CA THR A 25 18.15 -4.73 12.39
C THR A 25 16.74 -4.63 11.81
N LYS A 26 15.84 -5.54 12.21
CA LYS A 26 14.46 -5.64 11.67
C LYS A 26 14.43 -5.53 10.14
N PRO A 27 15.12 -6.43 9.43
CA PRO A 27 15.27 -6.31 7.98
C PRO A 27 13.95 -6.57 7.27
N ASP A 28 13.75 -5.94 6.10
CA ASP A 28 12.60 -6.23 5.24
C ASP A 28 12.68 -7.62 4.62
N LEU A 29 13.91 -8.11 4.35
CA LEU A 29 14.18 -9.39 3.69
C LEU A 29 15.30 -10.13 4.40
N VAL A 30 15.10 -11.42 4.66
CA VAL A 30 16.11 -12.35 5.15
C VAL A 30 16.30 -13.46 4.13
N ILE A 31 17.55 -13.71 3.77
CA ILE A 31 17.93 -14.83 2.92
C ILE A 31 18.83 -15.76 3.79
N THR A 32 18.41 -17.00 3.95
CA THR A 32 19.15 -17.96 4.79
C THR A 32 19.29 -19.33 4.14
N ASP A 33 20.41 -20.00 4.41
CA ASP A 33 20.50 -21.44 4.15
C ASP A 33 19.63 -22.20 5.18
N ILE A 34 19.06 -23.33 4.78
CA ILE A 34 18.34 -24.22 5.69
C ILE A 34 19.33 -24.87 6.65
N ARG A 35 20.47 -25.35 6.15
CA ARG A 35 21.48 -26.03 6.97
C ARG A 35 22.58 -25.07 7.41
N ILE A 36 22.37 -24.41 8.54
CA ILE A 36 23.36 -23.58 9.21
C ILE A 36 23.64 -24.13 10.62
N PRO A 37 24.82 -23.87 11.19
CA PRO A 37 25.19 -24.35 12.51
C PRO A 37 24.27 -23.84 13.64
N GLY A 38 24.25 -24.56 14.75
CA GLY A 38 23.51 -24.19 15.94
C GLY A 38 22.01 -24.41 15.80
N MET A 39 21.32 -23.46 15.21
CA MET A 39 19.90 -23.51 14.90
C MET A 39 19.71 -23.54 13.37
N ASP A 40 18.94 -24.48 12.83
CA ASP A 40 18.66 -24.52 11.39
C ASP A 40 17.88 -23.28 10.92
N GLY A 41 18.03 -22.93 9.62
CA GLY A 41 17.42 -21.72 9.06
C GLY A 41 15.89 -21.68 9.17
N LEU A 42 15.20 -22.84 9.10
CA LEU A 42 13.74 -22.90 9.24
C LEU A 42 13.30 -22.70 10.69
N SER A 43 14.06 -23.22 11.66
CA SER A 43 13.83 -22.96 13.09
C SER A 43 14.11 -21.49 13.44
N MET A 44 15.14 -20.89 12.84
CA MET A 44 15.41 -19.46 12.97
C MET A 44 14.26 -18.61 12.44
N ILE A 45 13.73 -18.94 11.25
CA ILE A 45 12.57 -18.25 10.67
C ILE A 45 11.34 -18.38 11.61
N GLU A 46 11.07 -19.56 12.11
CA GLU A 46 9.95 -19.82 13.02
C GLU A 46 10.02 -18.92 14.27
N ALA A 47 11.20 -18.86 14.91
CA ALA A 47 11.44 -18.00 16.07
C ALA A 47 11.40 -16.50 15.70
N ALA A 48 11.93 -16.09 14.54
CA ALA A 48 11.92 -14.70 14.10
C ALA A 48 10.50 -14.17 13.86
N LYS A 49 9.60 -15.01 13.40
CA LYS A 49 8.19 -14.64 13.15
C LYS A 49 7.40 -14.25 14.40
N GLU A 50 7.85 -14.63 15.57
CA GLU A 50 7.23 -14.21 16.82
C GLU A 50 7.39 -12.71 17.10
N PHE A 51 8.37 -12.03 16.47
CA PHE A 51 8.66 -10.62 16.70
C PHE A 51 8.90 -9.79 15.41
N CYS A 52 8.88 -10.43 14.24
CA CYS A 52 9.06 -9.80 12.92
C CYS A 52 8.00 -10.30 11.94
N GLU A 53 6.76 -9.80 12.08
CA GLU A 53 5.63 -10.21 11.23
C GLU A 53 5.78 -9.78 9.77
N ASP A 54 6.40 -8.62 9.54
CA ASP A 54 6.55 -8.01 8.22
C ASP A 54 7.79 -8.46 7.45
N THR A 55 8.73 -9.16 8.10
CA THR A 55 9.95 -9.62 7.45
C THR A 55 9.65 -10.74 6.45
N VAL A 56 10.14 -10.58 5.23
CA VAL A 56 10.04 -11.58 4.17
C VAL A 56 11.20 -12.54 4.26
N PHE A 57 10.93 -13.84 4.15
CA PHE A 57 11.94 -14.87 4.23
C PHE A 57 12.11 -15.62 2.91
N VAL A 58 13.37 -15.79 2.49
CA VAL A 58 13.81 -16.61 1.36
C VAL A 58 14.78 -17.65 1.87
N VAL A 59 14.63 -18.89 1.46
CA VAL A 59 15.53 -19.97 1.84
C VAL A 59 16.36 -20.46 0.67
N ILE A 60 17.61 -20.83 0.98
CA ILE A 60 18.55 -21.46 0.07
C ILE A 60 18.71 -22.90 0.51
N SER A 61 18.65 -23.86 -0.43
CA SER A 61 18.86 -25.26 -0.12
C SER A 61 19.59 -25.99 -1.23
N GLY A 62 20.46 -26.91 -0.84
CA GLY A 62 21.11 -27.85 -1.77
C GLY A 62 20.43 -29.22 -1.82
N TYR A 63 19.36 -29.39 -1.07
CA TYR A 63 18.68 -30.68 -0.92
C TYR A 63 17.22 -30.58 -1.35
N THR A 64 16.82 -31.52 -2.17
CA THR A 64 15.43 -31.74 -2.60
C THR A 64 14.62 -32.54 -1.56
N GLU A 65 14.94 -32.38 -0.25
CA GLU A 65 14.16 -33.03 0.79
C GLU A 65 12.79 -32.39 0.90
N PHE A 66 11.78 -33.15 0.50
CA PHE A 66 10.38 -32.73 0.48
C PHE A 66 9.90 -32.15 1.83
N GLU A 67 10.44 -32.67 2.94
CA GLU A 67 10.10 -32.19 4.29
C GLU A 67 10.54 -30.74 4.54
N TYR A 68 11.71 -30.30 4.04
CA TYR A 68 12.15 -28.92 4.16
C TYR A 68 11.28 -27.97 3.33
N ALA A 69 10.97 -28.37 2.09
CA ALA A 69 10.07 -27.56 1.26
C ALA A 69 8.67 -27.43 1.90
N ARG A 70 8.13 -28.51 2.46
CA ARG A 70 6.85 -28.52 3.15
C ARG A 70 6.86 -27.66 4.42
N ARG A 71 7.96 -27.67 5.19
CA ARG A 71 8.11 -26.81 6.37
C ARG A 71 8.25 -25.35 5.99
N ALA A 72 9.04 -25.03 4.96
CA ALA A 72 9.19 -23.68 4.42
C ALA A 72 7.84 -23.09 3.96
N LEU A 73 7.03 -23.88 3.24
CA LEU A 73 5.68 -23.47 2.82
C LEU A 73 4.77 -23.18 4.02
N ARG A 74 4.77 -24.03 5.06
CA ARG A 74 3.97 -23.79 6.28
C ARG A 74 4.40 -22.54 7.02
N LEU A 75 5.70 -22.24 7.00
CA LEU A 75 6.26 -21.01 7.57
C LEU A 75 5.98 -19.77 6.69
N GLY A 76 5.37 -19.92 5.51
CA GLY A 76 5.08 -18.81 4.60
C GLY A 76 6.34 -18.15 4.04
N VAL A 77 7.39 -18.94 3.79
CA VAL A 77 8.60 -18.50 3.08
C VAL A 77 8.20 -18.11 1.67
N LYS A 78 8.66 -16.94 1.20
CA LYS A 78 8.25 -16.35 -0.07
C LYS A 78 9.13 -16.70 -1.26
N GLY A 79 10.30 -17.27 -1.00
CA GLY A 79 11.22 -17.69 -2.05
C GLY A 79 12.05 -18.88 -1.65
N TYR A 80 12.40 -19.71 -2.65
CA TYR A 80 13.25 -20.89 -2.48
C TYR A 80 14.31 -20.88 -3.61
N ILE A 81 15.58 -21.01 -3.23
CA ILE A 81 16.71 -20.98 -4.16
C ILE A 81 17.47 -22.29 -4.07
N ASP A 82 17.52 -23.04 -5.15
CA ASP A 82 18.31 -24.28 -5.23
C ASP A 82 19.80 -23.96 -5.41
N LYS A 83 20.64 -24.66 -4.64
CA LYS A 83 22.10 -24.67 -4.90
C LYS A 83 22.42 -25.51 -6.15
N PRO A 84 23.37 -25.10 -7.00
CA PRO A 84 24.25 -23.94 -6.84
C PRO A 84 23.52 -22.62 -7.11
N ILE A 85 23.86 -21.61 -6.30
CA ILE A 85 23.31 -20.26 -6.43
C ILE A 85 23.92 -19.61 -7.67
N SER A 86 23.10 -19.01 -8.50
CA SER A 86 23.53 -18.10 -9.56
C SER A 86 22.90 -16.72 -9.39
N ILE A 87 23.52 -15.71 -9.97
CA ILE A 87 23.00 -14.34 -9.94
C ILE A 87 21.60 -14.30 -10.57
N ASP A 88 21.37 -15.06 -11.65
CA ASP A 88 20.09 -15.11 -12.34
C ASP A 88 18.99 -15.69 -11.43
N LYS A 89 19.24 -16.84 -10.79
CA LYS A 89 18.30 -17.45 -9.84
C LYS A 89 17.96 -16.51 -8.66
N LEU A 90 18.99 -15.83 -8.13
CA LEU A 90 18.79 -14.87 -7.05
C LEU A 90 17.92 -13.70 -7.53
N ASN A 91 18.22 -13.12 -8.68
CA ASN A 91 17.43 -12.04 -9.25
C ASN A 91 15.98 -12.45 -9.54
N ASP A 92 15.75 -13.65 -10.07
CA ASP A 92 14.41 -14.15 -10.34
C ASP A 92 13.57 -14.23 -9.06
N VAL A 93 14.14 -14.78 -7.98
CA VAL A 93 13.46 -14.88 -6.69
C VAL A 93 13.25 -13.49 -6.08
N LEU A 94 14.25 -12.60 -6.13
CA LEU A 94 14.10 -11.23 -5.62
C LEU A 94 13.04 -10.45 -6.38
N ASN A 95 12.98 -10.57 -7.71
CA ASN A 95 11.94 -9.94 -8.53
C ASN A 95 10.53 -10.47 -8.19
N ALA A 96 10.41 -11.78 -7.91
CA ALA A 96 9.13 -12.38 -7.51
C ALA A 96 8.70 -11.86 -6.12
N VAL A 97 9.61 -11.81 -5.15
CA VAL A 97 9.38 -11.28 -3.81
C VAL A 97 9.02 -9.79 -3.86
N GLU A 98 9.74 -9.00 -4.68
CA GLU A 98 9.43 -7.59 -4.89
C GLU A 98 8.01 -7.40 -5.37
N LYS A 99 7.62 -8.17 -6.38
CA LYS A 99 6.29 -8.10 -6.97
C LYS A 99 5.18 -8.53 -5.99
N GLU A 100 5.40 -9.56 -5.20
CA GLU A 100 4.38 -10.10 -4.29
C GLU A 100 4.27 -9.32 -2.97
N CYS A 101 5.40 -8.92 -2.39
CA CYS A 101 5.42 -8.38 -1.03
C CYS A 101 5.51 -6.85 -0.99
N PHE A 102 6.30 -6.24 -1.87
CA PHE A 102 6.54 -4.80 -1.82
C PHE A 102 5.56 -3.99 -2.68
N GLN A 103 5.08 -4.53 -3.81
CA GLN A 103 3.97 -3.89 -4.55
C GLN A 103 2.69 -3.90 -3.72
N THR A 104 2.44 -4.96 -2.95
CA THR A 104 1.27 -5.04 -2.08
C THR A 104 1.32 -3.98 -0.96
N LYS A 105 2.49 -3.67 -0.40
CA LYS A 105 2.64 -2.58 0.59
C LYS A 105 2.37 -1.20 -0.02
N GLU A 106 2.87 -0.94 -1.22
CA GLU A 106 2.60 0.30 -1.95
C GLU A 106 1.12 0.43 -2.32
N GLU A 107 0.50 -0.64 -2.80
CA GLU A 107 -0.94 -0.67 -3.08
C GLU A 107 -1.77 -0.48 -1.81
N GLN A 108 -1.40 -1.09 -0.69
CA GLN A 108 -2.06 -0.90 0.60
C GLN A 108 -1.90 0.54 1.12
N TYR A 109 -0.72 1.13 0.99
CA TYR A 109 -0.47 2.53 1.34
C TYR A 109 -1.31 3.48 0.49
N LEU A 110 -1.32 3.29 -0.84
CA LEU A 110 -2.14 4.08 -1.77
C LEU A 110 -3.63 3.93 -1.48
N LEU A 111 -4.08 2.71 -1.16
CA LEU A 111 -5.46 2.43 -0.80
C LEU A 111 -5.84 3.09 0.53
N ALA A 112 -4.96 3.05 1.54
CA ALA A 112 -5.17 3.71 2.81
C ALA A 112 -5.24 5.24 2.65
N MET A 113 -4.34 5.82 1.86
CA MET A 113 -4.32 7.24 1.54
C MET A 113 -5.59 7.66 0.77
N SER A 114 -6.01 6.87 -0.21
CA SER A 114 -7.24 7.09 -0.96
C SER A 114 -8.47 7.07 -0.05
N ARG A 115 -8.58 6.09 0.85
CA ARG A 115 -9.67 6.00 1.84
C ARG A 115 -9.72 7.22 2.76
N GLN A 116 -8.56 7.70 3.22
CA GLN A 116 -8.50 8.88 4.08
C GLN A 116 -8.96 10.13 3.32
N LEU A 117 -8.45 10.35 2.10
CA LEU A 117 -8.86 11.47 1.25
C LEU A 117 -10.36 11.44 0.94
N THR A 118 -10.92 10.25 0.71
CA THR A 118 -12.37 10.08 0.47
C THR A 118 -13.20 10.47 1.70
N LYS A 119 -12.76 10.11 2.92
CA LYS A 119 -13.42 10.53 4.16
C LYS A 119 -13.35 12.05 4.36
N GLU A 120 -12.19 12.65 4.10
CA GLU A 120 -12.04 14.11 4.18
C GLU A 120 -12.94 14.82 3.18
N LEU A 121 -13.03 14.30 1.95
CA LEU A 121 -13.92 14.84 0.92
C LEU A 121 -15.39 14.75 1.35
N HIS A 122 -15.81 13.65 1.95
CA HIS A 122 -17.16 13.49 2.49
C HIS A 122 -17.48 14.56 3.53
N THR A 123 -16.59 14.77 4.50
CA THR A 123 -16.76 15.82 5.54
C THR A 123 -16.82 17.23 4.93
N ILE A 124 -15.98 17.51 3.92
CA ILE A 124 -16.00 18.78 3.21
C ILE A 124 -17.34 18.98 2.47
N THR A 125 -17.87 17.92 1.86
CA THR A 125 -19.18 17.95 1.17
C THR A 125 -20.31 18.24 2.13
N GLU A 126 -20.37 17.57 3.28
CA GLU A 126 -21.37 17.83 4.33
C GLU A 126 -21.32 19.28 4.82
N ASN A 127 -20.12 19.81 5.07
CA ASN A 127 -19.97 21.20 5.48
C ASN A 127 -20.34 22.21 4.35
N SER A 128 -20.09 21.84 3.08
CA SER A 128 -20.55 22.65 1.93
C SER A 128 -22.08 22.71 1.89
N ILE A 129 -22.74 21.58 2.06
CA ILE A 129 -24.21 21.49 2.11
C ILE A 129 -24.76 22.34 3.26
N LYS A 130 -24.18 22.22 4.45
CA LYS A 130 -24.58 23.01 5.61
C LYS A 130 -24.45 24.51 5.36
N SER A 131 -23.32 24.96 4.81
CA SER A 131 -23.12 26.37 4.49
C SER A 131 -24.11 26.92 3.45
N LEU A 132 -24.54 26.09 2.48
CA LEU A 132 -25.60 26.45 1.53
C LEU A 132 -26.95 26.63 2.24
N VAL A 133 -27.29 25.74 3.15
CA VAL A 133 -28.54 25.83 3.95
C VAL A 133 -28.55 27.09 4.81
N GLU A 134 -27.40 27.42 5.41
CA GLU A 134 -27.21 28.60 6.26
C GLU A 134 -27.05 29.90 5.43
N LYS A 135 -27.02 29.83 4.10
CA LYS A 135 -26.78 30.94 3.16
C LYS A 135 -25.46 31.66 3.36
N ASP A 136 -24.44 31.00 3.85
CA ASP A 136 -23.08 31.54 3.99
C ASP A 136 -22.27 31.27 2.72
N ALA A 137 -22.32 32.21 1.78
CA ALA A 137 -21.59 32.11 0.51
C ALA A 137 -20.06 32.09 0.70
N GLY A 138 -19.53 32.73 1.74
CA GLY A 138 -18.09 32.74 2.02
C GLY A 138 -17.61 31.36 2.50
N ALA A 139 -18.31 30.75 3.46
CA ALA A 139 -18.01 29.41 3.93
C ALA A 139 -18.18 28.37 2.82
N PHE A 140 -19.23 28.47 2.02
CA PHE A 140 -19.45 27.57 0.89
C PHE A 140 -18.29 27.61 -0.12
N SER A 141 -17.86 28.81 -0.55
CA SER A 141 -16.72 28.97 -1.46
C SER A 141 -15.43 28.35 -0.88
N GLY A 142 -15.20 28.53 0.43
CA GLY A 142 -14.06 27.92 1.10
C GLY A 142 -14.07 26.38 1.09
N TYR A 143 -15.23 25.77 1.33
CA TYR A 143 -15.39 24.31 1.30
C TYR A 143 -15.33 23.76 -0.13
N ALA A 144 -15.90 24.45 -1.11
CA ALA A 144 -15.85 24.06 -2.52
C ALA A 144 -14.40 24.02 -3.04
N ASN A 145 -13.60 25.03 -2.73
CA ASN A 145 -12.17 25.03 -3.08
C ASN A 145 -11.40 23.88 -2.43
N LYS A 146 -11.62 23.59 -1.16
CA LYS A 146 -11.01 22.43 -0.48
C LYS A 146 -11.43 21.11 -1.11
N ALA A 147 -12.70 20.98 -1.53
CA ALA A 147 -13.16 19.79 -2.25
C ALA A 147 -12.42 19.60 -3.58
N LEU A 148 -12.26 20.67 -4.37
CA LEU A 148 -11.52 20.62 -5.63
C LEU A 148 -10.05 20.25 -5.45
N GLU A 149 -9.37 20.78 -4.41
CA GLU A 149 -8.00 20.38 -4.08
C GLU A 149 -7.90 18.88 -3.78
N LYS A 150 -8.82 18.36 -2.96
CA LYS A 150 -8.84 16.92 -2.62
C LYS A 150 -9.17 16.03 -3.79
N LEU A 151 -10.11 16.42 -4.64
CA LEU A 151 -10.44 15.71 -5.88
C LEU A 151 -9.24 15.66 -6.83
N ASN A 152 -8.47 16.73 -6.94
CA ASN A 152 -7.28 16.76 -7.78
C ASN A 152 -6.16 15.82 -7.27
N LEU A 153 -6.07 15.62 -5.96
CA LEU A 153 -5.14 14.64 -5.36
C LEU A 153 -5.59 13.19 -5.61
N LEU A 154 -6.90 12.92 -5.55
CA LEU A 154 -7.45 11.58 -5.76
C LEU A 154 -7.44 11.15 -7.24
N TYR A 155 -7.65 12.09 -8.14
CA TYR A 155 -7.85 11.84 -9.57
C TYR A 155 -6.91 12.70 -10.43
N PRO A 156 -5.60 12.36 -10.48
CA PRO A 156 -4.62 13.16 -11.23
C PRO A 156 -4.83 13.13 -12.74
N GLN A 157 -5.61 12.18 -13.26
CA GLN A 157 -6.00 12.14 -14.67
C GLN A 157 -7.15 13.11 -14.92
N LEU A 158 -6.97 14.04 -15.85
CA LEU A 158 -7.94 15.12 -16.12
C LEU A 158 -9.37 14.62 -16.41
N LEU A 159 -9.50 13.49 -17.10
CA LEU A 159 -10.81 12.91 -17.44
C LEU A 159 -11.54 12.37 -16.21
N ASP A 160 -10.82 11.66 -15.33
CA ASP A 160 -11.37 11.12 -14.09
C ASP A 160 -11.74 12.24 -13.11
N LEU A 161 -10.88 13.25 -13.01
CA LEU A 161 -11.16 14.43 -12.20
C LEU A 161 -12.44 15.13 -12.65
N LYS A 162 -12.61 15.39 -13.95
CA LYS A 162 -13.83 15.98 -14.49
C LYS A 162 -15.07 15.19 -14.08
N ARG A 163 -15.06 13.88 -14.26
CA ARG A 163 -16.19 13.00 -13.90
C ARG A 163 -16.56 13.11 -12.42
N GLU A 164 -15.59 13.15 -11.52
CA GLU A 164 -15.86 13.25 -10.07
C GLU A 164 -16.30 14.66 -9.64
N VAL A 165 -15.75 15.70 -10.25
CA VAL A 165 -16.24 17.08 -10.07
C VAL A 165 -17.71 17.19 -10.50
N TYR A 166 -18.10 16.58 -11.62
CA TYR A 166 -19.50 16.53 -12.04
C TYR A 166 -20.42 15.87 -11.04
N LYS A 167 -20.03 14.74 -10.49
CA LYS A 167 -20.82 14.07 -9.44
C LYS A 167 -21.01 14.97 -8.23
N TYR A 168 -19.94 15.61 -7.78
CA TYR A 168 -20.00 16.55 -6.66
C TYR A 168 -20.95 17.70 -6.91
N LEU A 169 -20.84 18.36 -8.06
CA LEU A 169 -21.72 19.45 -8.45
C LEU A 169 -23.18 19.02 -8.61
N SER A 170 -23.41 17.82 -9.18
CA SER A 170 -24.76 17.27 -9.31
C SER A 170 -25.45 17.09 -7.96
N VAL A 171 -24.75 16.52 -6.98
CA VAL A 171 -25.30 16.36 -5.62
C VAL A 171 -25.65 17.72 -5.00
N LEU A 172 -24.77 18.71 -5.13
CA LEU A 172 -25.06 20.06 -4.62
C LEU A 172 -26.26 20.69 -5.32
N CYS A 173 -26.40 20.53 -6.64
CA CYS A 173 -27.55 21.03 -7.41
C CYS A 173 -28.85 20.35 -6.97
N ASP A 174 -28.86 19.03 -6.78
CA ASP A 174 -30.03 18.29 -6.37
C ASP A 174 -30.54 18.75 -4.98
N ILE A 175 -29.63 18.97 -4.03
CA ILE A 175 -29.96 19.51 -2.71
C ILE A 175 -30.56 20.92 -2.79
N LEU A 176 -29.97 21.80 -3.63
CA LEU A 176 -30.48 23.15 -3.82
C LEU A 176 -31.90 23.15 -4.44
N LEU A 177 -32.16 22.25 -5.40
CA LEU A 177 -33.47 22.10 -6.02
C LEU A 177 -34.50 21.54 -5.03
N GLU A 178 -34.15 20.55 -4.21
CA GLU A 178 -35.02 20.00 -3.17
C GLU A 178 -35.37 21.05 -2.10
N SER A 179 -34.46 21.97 -1.82
CA SER A 179 -34.69 23.06 -0.88
C SER A 179 -35.70 24.13 -1.38
N LYS A 180 -36.29 23.93 -2.55
CA LYS A 180 -37.31 24.81 -3.19
C LYS A 180 -36.90 26.29 -3.31
N LYS A 181 -35.61 26.58 -3.40
CA LYS A 181 -35.09 27.94 -3.45
C LYS A 181 -34.62 28.30 -4.84
N GLY A 182 -35.49 28.15 -5.85
CA GLY A 182 -35.51 28.94 -7.10
C GLY A 182 -34.17 29.15 -7.82
N ILE A 183 -33.26 28.22 -7.75
CA ILE A 183 -32.04 28.24 -8.56
C ILE A 183 -32.32 27.39 -9.79
N ASP A 184 -32.36 28.06 -10.93
CA ASP A 184 -32.61 27.41 -12.21
C ASP A 184 -31.39 26.53 -12.58
N ARG A 185 -31.62 25.26 -12.91
CA ARG A 185 -30.59 24.30 -13.28
C ARG A 185 -29.71 24.76 -14.43
N GLU A 186 -30.30 25.54 -15.37
CA GLU A 186 -29.61 26.06 -16.53
C GLU A 186 -28.54 27.11 -16.19
N ASN A 187 -28.71 27.85 -15.08
CA ASN A 187 -27.74 28.86 -14.66
C ASN A 187 -26.52 28.27 -13.88
N LEU A 188 -26.61 27.03 -13.41
CA LEU A 188 -25.52 26.34 -12.74
C LEU A 188 -24.62 25.52 -13.68
N ILE A 189 -25.13 25.22 -14.87
CA ILE A 189 -24.47 24.40 -15.89
C ILE A 189 -23.75 25.23 -16.97
N SER A 190 -23.95 26.54 -17.01
CA SER A 190 -23.33 27.43 -18.02
C SER A 190 -21.80 27.65 -17.84
N PHE A 191 -21.14 26.87 -17.03
CA PHE A 191 -19.67 26.77 -16.95
C PHE A 191 -19.08 25.82 -18.00
N HIS A 192 -19.79 25.57 -19.12
CA HIS A 192 -19.46 24.52 -20.10
C HIS A 192 -19.08 25.03 -21.48
N GLU A 193 -18.53 26.23 -21.61
CA GLU A 193 -17.82 26.63 -22.84
C GLU A 193 -16.38 27.05 -22.56
#